data_a546f91ebb9820afa09bf11519aefd31
#
_entry.id   a546f91ebb9820afa09bf11519aefd31
#
_cell.length_a   1.000
_cell.length_b   1.000
_cell.length_c   1.000
_cell.angle_alpha   90.00
_cell.angle_beta   90.00
_cell.angle_gamma   90.00
#
_symmetry.space_group_name_H-M   'P 1'
#
loop_
_entity.id
_entity.type
_entity.pdbx_description
1 polymer ?
#
loop_
_entity_poly.entity_id
_entity_poly.type
_entity_poly.pdbx_seq_one_letter_code
_entity_poly.pdbx_strand_id
1 'polypeptide(L)'
;MVLAAVCVFAACGASRSQAQNIDATAVTAEIRARQSIVLVGNPIWVDFTLHNPTDQVAILFLEGSRSLDLNVPEMGLPLEHVLDRGEGKALVVLDQNGRHVGFGRSRETLPKSIAVRLAPQATVGTRIDVSKHCSALSKPGKYKLQWRPYGGAIRSNTINIQVGALKQARFETDYGPMTIEFFYEDAPRHVENFLQLAESGFYDNLTFHRIVEGYLIQGGAPDEEPDAIRPDRKRLEPEFNDRQFTKGTVAMARRRSDPNSASCQFFICGSRRAEWDGVYTAFGQLVGEESFATLDKIMGLAVGKHDRPRKKVYIRAVRTQNLARGE
;
A
#
# COMPACT_ATOMS: atom_id res chain seq x y z
N MET A 1 -16.65 -10.74 -6.76
CA MET A 1 -17.76 -10.74 -7.76
C MET A 1 -17.46 -9.61 -8.75
N VAL A 2 -16.92 -9.94 -9.92
CA VAL A 2 -16.50 -8.98 -10.95
C VAL A 2 -17.69 -8.79 -11.88
N LEU A 3 -18.27 -7.59 -11.90
CA LEU A 3 -19.28 -7.22 -12.90
C LEU A 3 -18.54 -6.78 -14.18
N ALA A 4 -18.53 -7.63 -15.19
CA ALA A 4 -18.22 -7.24 -16.56
C ALA A 4 -19.52 -6.71 -17.18
N ALA A 5 -19.59 -5.42 -17.46
CA ALA A 5 -20.70 -4.85 -18.23
C ALA A 5 -20.48 -5.18 -19.71
N VAL A 6 -21.25 -6.13 -20.23
CA VAL A 6 -21.36 -6.40 -21.67
C VAL A 6 -22.54 -5.60 -22.20
N CYS A 7 -22.27 -4.56 -22.97
CA CYS A 7 -23.32 -3.89 -23.76
C CYS A 7 -23.52 -4.65 -25.07
N VAL A 8 -24.66 -5.34 -25.18
CA VAL A 8 -25.15 -5.92 -26.43
C VAL A 8 -26.00 -4.84 -27.14
N PHE A 9 -25.60 -4.42 -28.33
CA PHE A 9 -26.43 -3.65 -29.23
C PHE A 9 -26.89 -4.49 -30.43
N ALA A 10 -28.18 -4.49 -30.61
CA ALA A 10 -28.88 -5.20 -31.70
C ALA A 10 -28.52 -4.62 -33.09
N ALA A 11 -28.36 -5.50 -34.04
CA ALA A 11 -28.09 -5.19 -35.44
C ALA A 11 -29.30 -4.56 -36.12
N CYS A 12 -29.12 -3.39 -36.73
CA CYS A 12 -29.96 -2.90 -37.80
C CYS A 12 -29.11 -2.86 -39.07
N GLY A 13 -29.60 -3.50 -40.14
CA GLY A 13 -28.86 -3.73 -41.36
C GLY A 13 -28.50 -2.43 -42.09
N ALA A 14 -27.22 -2.33 -42.44
CA ALA A 14 -26.73 -1.41 -43.48
C ALA A 14 -25.40 -1.97 -44.04
N SER A 15 -25.35 -2.10 -45.35
CA SER A 15 -24.22 -2.26 -46.25
C SER A 15 -22.85 -2.63 -45.69
N ARG A 16 -22.29 -3.74 -46.18
CA ARG A 16 -20.89 -4.14 -46.02
C ARG A 16 -19.94 -2.99 -46.48
N SER A 17 -19.62 -2.07 -45.59
CA SER A 17 -18.39 -1.28 -45.73
C SER A 17 -17.22 -2.16 -45.34
N GLN A 18 -16.22 -2.27 -46.19
CA GLN A 18 -14.95 -2.92 -45.89
C GLN A 18 -14.41 -2.35 -44.60
N ALA A 19 -14.36 -3.14 -43.53
CA ALA A 19 -13.71 -2.75 -42.32
C ALA A 19 -12.20 -2.62 -42.60
N GLN A 20 -11.73 -1.40 -42.76
CA GLN A 20 -10.29 -1.12 -42.80
C GLN A 20 -9.74 -1.46 -41.43
N ASN A 21 -8.80 -2.42 -41.41
CA ASN A 21 -8.06 -2.74 -40.20
C ASN A 21 -7.23 -1.51 -39.80
N ILE A 22 -7.54 -0.91 -38.67
CA ILE A 22 -6.69 0.15 -38.12
C ILE A 22 -5.47 -0.51 -37.51
N ASP A 23 -4.31 0.07 -37.81
CA ASP A 23 -3.03 -0.26 -37.20
C ASP A 23 -3.14 -0.17 -35.67
N ALA A 24 -2.59 -1.16 -34.97
CA ALA A 24 -2.55 -1.23 -33.50
C ALA A 24 -1.97 0.04 -32.84
N THR A 25 -1.22 0.83 -33.61
CA THR A 25 -0.61 2.09 -33.15
C THR A 25 -1.61 3.20 -32.80
N ALA A 26 -2.88 3.10 -33.25
CA ALA A 26 -3.91 4.07 -32.90
C ALA A 26 -4.52 3.83 -31.49
N VAL A 27 -4.39 2.62 -30.94
CA VAL A 27 -4.90 2.28 -29.62
C VAL A 27 -3.94 2.78 -28.55
N THR A 28 -4.47 3.40 -27.52
CA THR A 28 -3.70 3.86 -26.36
C THR A 28 -3.78 2.87 -25.21
N ALA A 29 -2.70 2.73 -24.48
CA ALA A 29 -2.63 1.93 -23.26
C ALA A 29 -2.32 2.84 -22.07
N GLU A 30 -2.96 2.56 -20.94
CA GLU A 30 -2.68 3.22 -19.66
C GLU A 30 -2.54 2.20 -18.56
N ILE A 31 -1.62 2.44 -17.62
CA ILE A 31 -1.55 1.72 -16.36
C ILE A 31 -1.63 2.70 -15.20
N ARG A 32 -2.33 2.29 -14.13
CA ARG A 32 -2.48 3.09 -12.92
C ARG A 32 -2.36 2.21 -11.68
N ALA A 33 -1.39 2.52 -10.82
CA ALA A 33 -1.31 1.88 -9.52
C ALA A 33 -2.30 2.52 -8.54
N ARG A 34 -2.93 1.71 -7.71
CA ARG A 34 -3.78 2.22 -6.62
C ARG A 34 -2.98 2.88 -5.52
N GLN A 35 -1.78 2.36 -5.27
CA GLN A 35 -0.84 2.86 -4.27
C GLN A 35 0.55 2.94 -4.90
N SER A 36 1.24 4.03 -4.67
CA SER A 36 2.64 4.20 -5.10
C SER A 36 3.64 3.62 -4.08
N ILE A 37 3.21 3.42 -2.84
CA ILE A 37 4.00 2.81 -1.77
C ILE A 37 3.23 1.59 -1.28
N VAL A 38 3.85 0.42 -1.34
CA VAL A 38 3.28 -0.87 -0.94
C VAL A 38 4.29 -1.58 -0.06
N LEU A 39 3.83 -2.26 0.98
CA LEU A 39 4.73 -3.04 1.84
C LEU A 39 5.00 -4.42 1.24
N VAL A 40 6.19 -4.93 1.52
CA VAL A 40 6.56 -6.29 1.15
C VAL A 40 5.50 -7.29 1.62
N GLY A 41 4.98 -8.08 0.68
CA GLY A 41 3.97 -9.10 0.95
C GLY A 41 2.54 -8.68 0.67
N ASN A 42 2.28 -7.38 0.56
CA ASN A 42 0.95 -6.90 0.19
C ASN A 42 0.74 -6.95 -1.33
N PRO A 43 -0.50 -7.14 -1.80
CA PRO A 43 -0.81 -7.15 -3.22
C PRO A 43 -0.54 -5.77 -3.83
N ILE A 44 0.04 -5.77 -5.03
CA ILE A 44 0.31 -4.56 -5.81
C ILE A 44 -0.72 -4.47 -6.93
N TRP A 45 -1.81 -3.78 -6.65
CA TRP A 45 -2.91 -3.64 -7.59
C TRP A 45 -2.62 -2.57 -8.64
N VAL A 46 -2.63 -2.98 -9.90
CA VAL A 46 -2.48 -2.11 -11.06
C VAL A 46 -3.67 -2.28 -11.99
N ASP A 47 -4.29 -1.17 -12.36
CA ASP A 47 -5.33 -1.10 -13.38
C ASP A 47 -4.65 -0.97 -14.74
N PHE A 48 -5.01 -1.83 -15.69
CA PHE A 48 -4.55 -1.87 -17.07
C PHE A 48 -5.71 -1.51 -17.99
N THR A 49 -5.52 -0.56 -18.88
CA THR A 49 -6.58 -0.04 -19.73
C THR A 49 -6.11 0.09 -21.17
N LEU A 50 -6.92 -0.35 -22.13
CA LEU A 50 -6.79 -0.06 -23.56
C LEU A 50 -7.95 0.80 -23.99
N HIS A 51 -7.68 1.84 -24.75
CA HIS A 51 -8.68 2.72 -25.31
C HIS A 51 -8.48 2.87 -26.82
N ASN A 52 -9.56 2.70 -27.57
CA ASN A 52 -9.60 2.97 -29.00
C ASN A 52 -10.16 4.39 -29.21
N PRO A 53 -9.35 5.40 -29.45
CA PRO A 53 -9.78 6.78 -29.60
C PRO A 53 -10.36 7.09 -30.99
N THR A 54 -10.43 6.10 -31.87
CA THR A 54 -10.86 6.30 -33.26
C THR A 54 -12.36 6.05 -33.43
N ASP A 55 -12.89 6.43 -34.59
CA ASP A 55 -14.26 6.15 -35.04
C ASP A 55 -14.43 4.81 -35.75
N GLN A 56 -13.34 4.01 -35.82
CA GLN A 56 -13.31 2.71 -36.47
C GLN A 56 -13.01 1.59 -35.46
N VAL A 57 -13.34 0.34 -35.85
CA VAL A 57 -13.05 -0.84 -35.04
C VAL A 57 -11.55 -1.13 -35.09
N ALA A 58 -10.90 -1.20 -33.94
CA ALA A 58 -9.53 -1.66 -33.82
C ALA A 58 -9.48 -3.15 -33.50
N ILE A 59 -8.61 -3.90 -34.21
CA ILE A 59 -8.39 -5.33 -33.97
C ILE A 59 -6.92 -5.51 -33.57
N LEU A 60 -6.72 -6.00 -32.35
CA LEU A 60 -5.41 -6.24 -31.77
C LEU A 60 -5.10 -7.73 -31.79
N PHE A 61 -4.06 -8.12 -32.52
CA PHE A 61 -3.61 -9.51 -32.57
C PHE A 61 -2.55 -9.78 -31.52
N LEU A 62 -2.63 -10.90 -30.85
CA LEU A 62 -1.52 -11.40 -30.06
C LEU A 62 -0.43 -11.98 -30.99
N GLU A 63 0.84 -11.75 -30.67
CA GLU A 63 1.97 -12.25 -31.44
C GLU A 63 1.86 -13.75 -31.74
N GLY A 64 2.11 -14.13 -33.00
CA GLY A 64 2.08 -15.50 -33.49
C GLY A 64 0.79 -15.89 -34.21
N SER A 65 -0.23 -15.04 -34.25
CA SER A 65 -1.47 -15.26 -35.00
C SER A 65 -1.44 -14.56 -36.35
N ARG A 66 -1.22 -15.30 -37.46
CA ARG A 66 -1.15 -14.73 -38.82
C ARG A 66 -2.46 -14.87 -39.63
N SER A 67 -3.50 -15.45 -39.08
CA SER A 67 -4.79 -15.61 -39.78
C SER A 67 -5.96 -15.31 -38.87
N LEU A 68 -6.84 -14.44 -39.37
CA LEU A 68 -8.17 -14.22 -38.84
C LEU A 68 -9.04 -15.42 -39.22
N ASP A 69 -9.35 -16.31 -38.29
CA ASP A 69 -10.56 -17.07 -38.37
C ASP A 69 -11.70 -16.23 -37.82
N LEU A 70 -12.49 -15.60 -38.72
CA LEU A 70 -13.59 -14.71 -38.39
C LEU A 70 -14.77 -15.43 -37.68
N ASN A 71 -14.70 -16.73 -37.55
CA ASN A 71 -15.70 -17.57 -36.89
C ASN A 71 -15.39 -17.90 -35.43
N VAL A 72 -14.29 -17.38 -34.88
CA VAL A 72 -14.02 -17.54 -33.44
C VAL A 72 -14.97 -16.64 -32.65
N PRO A 73 -15.77 -17.19 -31.72
CA PRO A 73 -16.66 -16.39 -30.90
C PRO A 73 -15.86 -15.29 -30.18
N GLU A 74 -16.46 -14.10 -30.00
CA GLU A 74 -15.91 -12.94 -29.33
C GLU A 74 -15.62 -13.22 -27.84
N MET A 75 -14.67 -14.08 -27.57
CA MET A 75 -14.16 -14.25 -26.22
C MET A 75 -12.98 -13.27 -26.07
N GLY A 76 -13.26 -12.15 -25.41
CA GLY A 76 -12.21 -11.29 -24.92
C GLY A 76 -11.26 -12.11 -24.04
N LEU A 77 -9.98 -12.14 -24.39
CA LEU A 77 -8.98 -12.66 -23.47
C LEU A 77 -9.02 -11.84 -22.19
N PRO A 78 -9.00 -12.49 -21.04
CA PRO A 78 -8.62 -11.80 -19.82
C PRO A 78 -7.29 -11.10 -20.08
N LEU A 79 -7.22 -9.77 -19.81
CA LEU A 79 -5.97 -8.99 -19.96
C LEU A 79 -4.81 -9.58 -19.15
N GLU A 80 -5.10 -10.42 -18.16
CA GLU A 80 -4.15 -11.24 -17.40
C GLU A 80 -3.24 -12.08 -18.30
N HIS A 81 -3.79 -12.69 -19.37
CA HIS A 81 -2.99 -13.47 -20.32
C HIS A 81 -2.08 -12.61 -21.21
N VAL A 82 -2.34 -11.30 -21.30
CA VAL A 82 -1.50 -10.36 -22.05
C VAL A 82 -0.20 -10.03 -21.30
N LEU A 83 -0.18 -10.22 -19.98
CA LEU A 83 1.03 -10.02 -19.18
C LEU A 83 2.04 -11.16 -19.32
N ASP A 84 1.59 -12.38 -19.61
CA ASP A 84 2.37 -13.61 -19.52
C ASP A 84 2.97 -14.08 -20.85
N ARG A 85 2.72 -13.38 -21.97
CA ARG A 85 3.21 -13.81 -23.27
C ARG A 85 4.59 -13.31 -23.63
N GLY A 86 5.38 -14.23 -24.18
CA GLY A 86 6.61 -13.92 -24.92
C GLY A 86 7.75 -13.43 -24.02
N GLU A 87 8.36 -14.31 -23.26
CA GLU A 87 9.59 -14.03 -22.48
C GLU A 87 9.46 -12.88 -21.45
N GLY A 88 8.26 -12.66 -20.90
CA GLY A 88 8.04 -11.64 -19.87
C GLY A 88 8.11 -10.19 -20.35
N LYS A 89 7.82 -9.93 -21.64
CA LYS A 89 8.04 -8.60 -22.24
C LYS A 89 6.84 -7.65 -22.18
N ALA A 90 5.62 -8.15 -21.91
CA ALA A 90 4.43 -7.30 -21.94
C ALA A 90 4.38 -6.31 -20.76
N LEU A 91 4.78 -6.72 -19.55
CA LEU A 91 4.99 -5.78 -18.45
C LEU A 91 6.49 -5.65 -18.16
N VAL A 92 7.04 -4.49 -18.44
CA VAL A 92 8.42 -4.14 -18.16
C VAL A 92 8.51 -3.64 -16.74
N VAL A 93 9.29 -4.31 -15.90
CA VAL A 93 9.61 -3.87 -14.54
C VAL A 93 11.11 -3.59 -14.46
N LEU A 94 11.46 -2.38 -14.05
CA LEU A 94 12.84 -1.96 -13.83
C LEU A 94 13.06 -1.70 -12.34
N ASP A 95 14.22 -2.14 -11.82
CA ASP A 95 14.65 -1.79 -10.48
C ASP A 95 15.16 -0.33 -10.40
N GLN A 96 15.59 0.09 -9.24
CA GLN A 96 16.12 1.42 -8.97
C GLN A 96 17.39 1.75 -9.80
N ASN A 97 18.09 0.74 -10.32
CA ASN A 97 19.30 0.88 -11.16
C ASN A 97 18.96 0.82 -12.66
N GLY A 98 17.66 0.76 -13.01
CA GLY A 98 17.19 0.64 -14.38
C GLY A 98 17.38 -0.75 -14.99
N ARG A 99 17.66 -1.79 -14.18
CA ARG A 99 17.80 -3.16 -14.66
C ARG A 99 16.43 -3.82 -14.76
N HIS A 100 16.22 -4.58 -15.84
CA HIS A 100 15.03 -5.41 -15.97
C HIS A 100 14.99 -6.49 -14.89
N VAL A 101 13.89 -6.54 -14.15
CA VAL A 101 13.61 -7.60 -13.19
C VAL A 101 12.50 -8.47 -13.77
N GLY A 102 12.81 -9.77 -13.96
CA GLY A 102 11.99 -10.68 -14.75
C GLY A 102 10.68 -11.09 -14.09
N PHE A 103 9.70 -11.39 -14.93
CA PHE A 103 8.54 -12.20 -14.57
C PHE A 103 8.91 -13.67 -14.48
N GLY A 104 8.28 -14.40 -13.55
CA GLY A 104 8.32 -15.86 -13.55
C GLY A 104 7.70 -16.40 -14.86
N ARG A 105 8.24 -17.50 -15.40
CA ARG A 105 7.66 -18.15 -16.57
C ARG A 105 6.30 -18.74 -16.16
N SER A 106 5.21 -18.24 -16.74
CA SER A 106 3.93 -18.94 -16.69
C SER A 106 4.04 -20.23 -17.54
N ARG A 107 3.52 -21.34 -17.01
CA ARG A 107 3.45 -22.63 -17.72
C ARG A 107 2.15 -22.81 -18.49
N GLU A 108 1.28 -21.81 -18.51
CA GLU A 108 -0.01 -21.92 -19.18
C GLU A 108 0.16 -21.83 -20.70
N THR A 109 -0.33 -22.88 -21.40
CA THR A 109 -0.44 -22.88 -22.85
C THR A 109 -1.65 -22.06 -23.26
N LEU A 110 -1.38 -20.93 -23.89
CA LEU A 110 -2.41 -20.04 -24.41
C LEU A 110 -3.05 -20.61 -25.71
N PRO A 111 -4.35 -20.34 -25.96
CA PRO A 111 -5.00 -20.72 -27.22
C PRO A 111 -4.29 -20.14 -28.44
N LYS A 112 -4.31 -20.87 -29.57
CA LYS A 112 -3.46 -20.61 -30.74
C LYS A 112 -3.75 -19.32 -31.52
N SER A 113 -4.91 -18.69 -31.36
CA SER A 113 -5.20 -17.41 -32.03
C SER A 113 -6.22 -16.61 -31.23
N ILE A 114 -5.85 -15.41 -30.79
CA ILE A 114 -6.76 -14.54 -30.07
C ILE A 114 -6.55 -13.11 -30.53
N ALA A 115 -7.65 -12.50 -30.92
CA ALA A 115 -7.71 -11.08 -31.23
C ALA A 115 -8.63 -10.39 -30.22
N VAL A 116 -8.24 -9.19 -29.79
CA VAL A 116 -9.12 -8.29 -29.05
C VAL A 116 -9.71 -7.28 -30.02
N ARG A 117 -11.04 -7.23 -30.08
CA ARG A 117 -11.78 -6.28 -30.91
C ARG A 117 -12.28 -5.15 -30.03
N LEU A 118 -11.84 -3.92 -30.32
CA LEU A 118 -12.27 -2.71 -29.65
C LEU A 118 -13.16 -1.90 -30.59
N ALA A 119 -14.43 -1.71 -30.20
CA ALA A 119 -15.34 -0.82 -30.92
C ALA A 119 -14.81 0.64 -30.92
N PRO A 120 -15.30 1.50 -31.81
CA PRO A 120 -14.99 2.93 -31.77
C PRO A 120 -15.23 3.52 -30.36
N GLN A 121 -14.30 4.33 -29.89
CA GLN A 121 -14.34 5.00 -28.59
C GLN A 121 -14.44 4.05 -27.37
N ALA A 122 -14.26 2.73 -27.59
CA ALA A 122 -14.37 1.75 -26.51
C ALA A 122 -13.13 1.75 -25.63
N THR A 123 -13.35 1.53 -24.36
CA THR A 123 -12.30 1.29 -23.34
C THR A 123 -12.53 -0.07 -22.72
N VAL A 124 -11.48 -0.85 -22.60
CA VAL A 124 -11.47 -2.13 -21.90
C VAL A 124 -10.33 -2.14 -20.90
N GLY A 125 -10.55 -2.71 -19.73
CA GLY A 125 -9.53 -2.76 -18.70
C GLY A 125 -9.73 -3.90 -17.73
N THR A 126 -8.66 -4.20 -16.99
CA THR A 126 -8.67 -5.17 -15.89
C THR A 126 -7.75 -4.70 -14.78
N ARG A 127 -7.95 -5.27 -13.59
CA ARG A 127 -7.10 -5.05 -12.43
C ARG A 127 -6.35 -6.32 -12.10
N ILE A 128 -5.04 -6.20 -11.95
CA ILE A 128 -4.14 -7.31 -11.69
C ILE A 128 -3.28 -7.00 -10.46
N ASP A 129 -3.11 -8.00 -9.61
CA ASP A 129 -2.09 -8.00 -8.58
C ASP A 129 -0.75 -8.41 -9.20
N VAL A 130 0.06 -7.43 -9.59
CA VAL A 130 1.34 -7.69 -10.28
C VAL A 130 2.40 -8.32 -9.37
N SER A 131 2.22 -8.30 -8.06
CA SER A 131 3.13 -8.96 -7.11
C SER A 131 3.16 -10.48 -7.30
N LYS A 132 2.05 -11.07 -7.75
CA LYS A 132 1.94 -12.52 -8.04
C LYS A 132 2.68 -12.94 -9.31
N HIS A 133 2.92 -12.00 -10.21
CA HIS A 133 3.52 -12.25 -11.52
C HIS A 133 5.00 -11.86 -11.57
N CYS A 134 5.48 -10.99 -10.68
CA CYS A 134 6.86 -10.54 -10.64
C CYS A 134 7.49 -10.72 -9.25
N SER A 135 8.32 -11.75 -9.09
CA SER A 135 8.97 -12.07 -7.82
C SER A 135 9.91 -10.96 -7.31
N ALA A 136 10.39 -10.07 -8.17
CA ALA A 136 11.19 -8.93 -7.76
C ALA A 136 10.38 -7.94 -6.90
N LEU A 137 9.08 -7.80 -7.18
CA LEU A 137 8.17 -6.94 -6.43
C LEU A 137 7.86 -7.46 -5.01
N SER A 138 8.32 -8.65 -4.64
CA SER A 138 8.28 -9.15 -3.27
C SER A 138 9.49 -8.72 -2.42
N LYS A 139 10.40 -7.91 -2.98
CA LYS A 139 11.58 -7.38 -2.28
C LYS A 139 11.47 -5.86 -2.13
N PRO A 140 11.99 -5.30 -1.01
CA PRO A 140 12.05 -3.85 -0.85
C PRO A 140 12.83 -3.20 -2.00
N GLY A 141 12.33 -2.08 -2.51
CA GLY A 141 12.98 -1.36 -3.59
C GLY A 141 12.07 -0.36 -4.29
N LYS A 142 12.64 0.42 -5.20
CA LYS A 142 11.90 1.32 -6.09
C LYS A 142 11.84 0.69 -7.47
N TYR A 143 10.66 0.59 -8.01
CA TYR A 143 10.41 -0.05 -9.29
C TYR A 143 9.68 0.88 -10.24
N LYS A 144 10.01 0.78 -11.54
CA LYS A 144 9.28 1.44 -12.62
C LYS A 144 8.58 0.38 -13.44
N LEU A 145 7.29 0.56 -13.66
CA LEU A 145 6.46 -0.36 -14.43
C LEU A 145 5.96 0.34 -15.70
N GLN A 146 6.04 -0.34 -16.83
CA GLN A 146 5.46 0.08 -18.11
C GLN A 146 4.86 -1.12 -18.81
N TRP A 147 3.62 -1.02 -19.25
CA TRP A 147 2.96 -2.07 -20.00
C TRP A 147 3.19 -1.89 -21.50
N ARG A 148 3.60 -2.96 -22.15
CA ARG A 148 3.93 -3.00 -23.59
C ARG A 148 3.22 -4.20 -24.25
N PRO A 149 1.89 -4.18 -24.33
CA PRO A 149 1.13 -5.27 -24.93
C PRO A 149 1.42 -5.41 -26.43
N TYR A 150 1.02 -6.55 -26.98
CA TYR A 150 1.07 -6.85 -28.42
C TYR A 150 2.48 -6.69 -29.01
N GLY A 151 3.45 -7.35 -28.40
CA GLY A 151 4.84 -7.30 -28.86
C GLY A 151 5.54 -5.94 -28.72
N GLY A 152 4.94 -5.05 -27.93
CA GLY A 152 5.45 -3.69 -27.73
C GLY A 152 4.99 -2.67 -28.76
N ALA A 153 4.05 -3.06 -29.63
CA ALA A 153 3.44 -2.13 -30.60
C ALA A 153 2.69 -1.00 -29.88
N ILE A 154 2.10 -1.30 -28.73
CA ILE A 154 1.44 -0.33 -27.86
C ILE A 154 2.29 -0.15 -26.59
N ARG A 155 2.39 1.07 -26.10
CA ARG A 155 3.12 1.38 -24.85
C ARG A 155 2.26 2.25 -23.96
N SER A 156 2.15 1.86 -22.69
CA SER A 156 1.51 2.68 -21.67
C SER A 156 2.41 3.79 -21.16
N ASN A 157 1.84 4.66 -20.32
CA ASN A 157 2.61 5.49 -19.40
C ASN A 157 3.49 4.60 -18.48
N THR A 158 4.46 5.24 -17.81
CA THR A 158 5.29 4.62 -16.79
C THR A 158 4.78 5.01 -15.40
N ILE A 159 4.64 4.04 -14.51
CA ILE A 159 4.32 4.28 -13.10
C ILE A 159 5.51 3.90 -12.21
N ASN A 160 5.60 4.54 -11.04
CA ASN A 160 6.61 4.23 -10.02
C ASN A 160 5.93 3.56 -8.84
N ILE A 161 6.51 2.45 -8.39
CA ILE A 161 6.09 1.70 -7.20
C ILE A 161 7.27 1.62 -6.23
N GLN A 162 7.06 1.98 -4.99
CA GLN A 162 8.01 1.75 -3.92
C GLN A 162 7.52 0.58 -3.06
N VAL A 163 8.29 -0.50 -3.01
CA VAL A 163 8.04 -1.61 -2.09
C VAL A 163 8.87 -1.38 -0.84
N GLY A 164 8.20 -1.16 0.29
CA GLY A 164 8.82 -0.89 1.59
C GLY A 164 9.05 -2.18 2.38
N ALA A 165 10.11 -2.24 3.19
CA ALA A 165 10.27 -3.28 4.18
C ALA A 165 9.31 -3.05 5.35
N LEU A 166 8.79 -4.13 5.94
CA LEU A 166 8.13 -4.06 7.23
C LEU A 166 9.19 -3.69 8.28
N LYS A 167 8.89 -2.71 9.11
CA LYS A 167 9.76 -2.27 10.20
C LYS A 167 9.05 -2.45 11.53
N GLN A 168 9.82 -2.57 12.58
CA GLN A 168 9.42 -2.40 13.96
C GLN A 168 10.20 -1.24 14.57
N ALA A 169 9.72 -0.65 15.66
CA ALA A 169 10.42 0.39 16.38
C ALA A 169 10.80 -0.09 17.77
N ARG A 170 12.05 0.15 18.15
CA ARG A 170 12.57 -0.09 19.49
C ARG A 170 12.81 1.22 20.19
N PHE A 171 12.15 1.41 21.31
CA PHE A 171 12.38 2.48 22.26
C PHE A 171 13.47 2.08 23.24
N GLU A 172 14.42 2.95 23.45
CA GLU A 172 15.34 2.89 24.60
C GLU A 172 14.86 3.91 25.63
N THR A 173 14.52 3.46 26.83
CA THR A 173 14.02 4.33 27.90
C THR A 173 14.88 4.23 29.15
N ASP A 174 14.69 5.15 30.11
CA ASP A 174 15.36 5.09 31.42
C ASP A 174 15.03 3.83 32.23
N TYR A 175 13.95 3.11 31.86
CA TYR A 175 13.44 1.94 32.59
C TYR A 175 13.59 0.61 31.85
N GLY A 176 14.13 0.66 30.65
CA GLY A 176 14.34 -0.49 29.77
C GLY A 176 13.80 -0.25 28.38
N PRO A 177 13.99 -1.21 27.48
CA PRO A 177 13.50 -1.07 26.11
C PRO A 177 12.05 -1.52 25.96
N MET A 178 11.40 -1.00 24.90
CA MET A 178 10.10 -1.44 24.44
C MET A 178 10.11 -1.56 22.92
N THR A 179 9.58 -2.65 22.37
CA THR A 179 9.49 -2.86 20.92
C THR A 179 8.04 -2.83 20.47
N ILE A 180 7.77 -2.08 19.38
CA ILE A 180 6.46 -1.96 18.74
C ILE A 180 6.50 -2.66 17.39
N GLU A 181 5.55 -3.54 17.15
CA GLU A 181 5.14 -3.98 15.82
C GLU A 181 3.93 -3.15 15.35
N PHE A 182 3.93 -2.81 14.05
CA PHE A 182 2.96 -1.87 13.50
C PHE A 182 1.82 -2.54 12.76
N PHE A 183 0.64 -1.92 12.81
CA PHE A 183 -0.58 -2.31 12.09
C PHE A 183 -0.63 -1.64 10.71
N TYR A 184 0.23 -2.06 9.82
CA TYR A 184 0.43 -1.43 8.50
C TYR A 184 -0.80 -1.41 7.61
N GLU A 185 -1.67 -2.43 7.71
CA GLU A 185 -2.89 -2.52 6.92
C GLU A 185 -4.02 -1.66 7.49
N ASP A 186 -4.05 -1.53 8.82
CA ASP A 186 -5.13 -0.85 9.54
C ASP A 186 -4.90 0.66 9.67
N ALA A 187 -3.64 1.11 9.77
CA ALA A 187 -3.29 2.50 9.99
C ALA A 187 -2.02 2.96 9.24
N PRO A 188 -1.95 2.77 7.91
CA PRO A 188 -0.73 3.00 7.12
C PRO A 188 -0.16 4.42 7.24
N ARG A 189 -1.01 5.46 7.28
CA ARG A 189 -0.58 6.86 7.39
C ARG A 189 -0.02 7.19 8.77
N HIS A 190 -0.59 6.60 9.84
CA HIS A 190 -0.10 6.76 11.21
C HIS A 190 1.22 6.04 11.40
N VAL A 191 1.36 4.82 10.86
CA VAL A 191 2.62 4.06 10.86
C VAL A 191 3.71 4.83 10.12
N GLU A 192 3.44 5.30 8.90
CA GLU A 192 4.40 6.08 8.12
C GLU A 192 4.84 7.35 8.86
N ASN A 193 3.88 8.10 9.43
CA ASN A 193 4.17 9.30 10.20
C ASN A 193 5.07 9.01 11.41
N PHE A 194 4.77 7.95 12.16
CA PHE A 194 5.56 7.56 13.31
C PHE A 194 6.98 7.14 12.90
N LEU A 195 7.11 6.33 11.85
CA LEU A 195 8.42 5.90 11.33
C LEU A 195 9.26 7.07 10.83
N GLN A 196 8.67 8.02 10.10
CA GLN A 196 9.37 9.24 9.64
C GLN A 196 9.91 10.06 10.82
N LEU A 197 9.12 10.24 11.87
CA LEU A 197 9.54 10.95 13.08
C LEU A 197 10.63 10.18 13.83
N ALA A 198 10.50 8.86 13.98
CA ALA A 198 11.51 8.03 14.63
C ALA A 198 12.84 8.05 13.87
N GLU A 199 12.81 7.91 12.54
CA GLU A 199 14.00 7.92 11.67
C GLU A 199 14.70 9.26 11.61
N SER A 200 13.96 10.37 11.79
CA SER A 200 14.55 11.70 11.93
C SER A 200 15.13 12.00 13.31
N GLY A 201 15.01 11.08 14.28
CA GLY A 201 15.43 11.29 15.67
C GLY A 201 14.50 12.22 16.46
N PHE A 202 13.30 12.52 15.94
CA PHE A 202 12.37 13.46 16.59
C PHE A 202 12.00 13.04 18.03
N TYR A 203 11.89 11.75 18.30
CA TYR A 203 11.52 11.24 19.62
C TYR A 203 12.70 11.14 20.61
N ASP A 204 13.92 11.32 20.14
CA ASP A 204 15.12 11.20 20.97
C ASP A 204 15.12 12.27 22.07
N ASN A 205 15.29 11.83 23.32
CA ASN A 205 15.25 12.63 24.53
C ASN A 205 13.91 13.34 24.84
N LEU A 206 12.82 13.01 24.15
CA LEU A 206 11.48 13.36 24.62
C LEU A 206 11.11 12.51 25.83
N THR A 207 9.98 12.84 26.47
CA THR A 207 9.54 12.17 27.69
C THR A 207 8.20 11.48 27.52
N PHE A 208 7.95 10.48 28.38
CA PHE A 208 6.60 10.11 28.74
C PHE A 208 6.12 11.14 29.76
N HIS A 209 5.46 12.18 29.27
CA HIS A 209 5.07 13.35 30.07
C HIS A 209 3.79 13.15 30.87
N ARG A 210 3.03 12.07 30.59
CA ARG A 210 1.79 11.72 31.29
C ARG A 210 1.73 10.22 31.53
N ILE A 211 1.41 9.85 32.77
CA ILE A 211 1.24 8.46 33.21
C ILE A 211 -0.06 8.36 34.00
N VAL A 212 -0.98 7.51 33.57
CA VAL A 212 -2.20 7.20 34.30
C VAL A 212 -2.15 5.72 34.64
N GLU A 213 -1.96 5.42 35.94
CA GLU A 213 -1.78 4.05 36.41
C GLU A 213 -2.92 3.13 35.97
N GLY A 214 -2.55 1.97 35.43
CA GLY A 214 -3.48 1.00 34.85
C GLY A 214 -4.20 1.45 33.58
N TYR A 215 -3.98 2.69 33.09
CA TYR A 215 -4.63 3.25 31.91
C TYR A 215 -3.69 3.39 30.71
N LEU A 216 -2.73 4.32 30.82
CA LEU A 216 -1.83 4.63 29.69
C LEU A 216 -0.55 5.31 30.17
N ILE A 217 0.46 5.22 29.32
CA ILE A 217 1.58 6.17 29.30
C ILE A 217 1.52 6.95 27.98
N GLN A 218 1.75 8.27 28.02
CA GLN A 218 1.68 9.16 26.84
C GLN A 218 2.99 9.93 26.69
N GLY A 219 3.51 9.95 25.45
CA GLY A 219 4.76 10.61 25.10
C GLY A 219 4.71 11.26 23.71
N GLY A 220 5.87 11.75 23.26
CA GLY A 220 6.05 12.32 21.93
C GLY A 220 5.68 13.80 21.80
N ALA A 221 5.49 14.53 22.92
CA ALA A 221 5.32 15.98 22.92
C ALA A 221 6.68 16.67 22.96
N PRO A 222 7.01 17.57 22.01
CA PRO A 222 8.32 18.25 21.98
C PRO A 222 8.63 19.09 23.22
N ASP A 223 7.61 19.68 23.82
CA ASP A 223 7.69 20.62 24.98
C ASP A 223 6.89 20.13 26.19
N GLU A 224 6.48 18.87 26.19
CA GLU A 224 5.65 18.26 27.26
C GLU A 224 4.25 18.89 27.42
N GLU A 225 3.82 19.73 26.47
CA GLU A 225 2.50 20.35 26.52
C GLU A 225 1.43 19.48 25.87
N PRO A 226 0.20 19.48 26.41
CA PRO A 226 -0.88 18.63 25.90
C PRO A 226 -1.24 18.87 24.43
N ASP A 227 -1.09 20.13 23.98
CA ASP A 227 -1.40 20.58 22.62
C ASP A 227 -0.20 20.60 21.69
N ALA A 228 0.98 20.16 22.16
CA ALA A 228 2.19 20.11 21.35
C ALA A 228 2.01 19.24 20.11
N ILE A 229 2.41 19.77 18.98
CA ILE A 229 2.40 19.09 17.68
C ILE A 229 3.81 19.13 17.09
N ARG A 230 4.03 18.32 16.06
CA ARG A 230 5.30 18.32 15.33
C ARG A 230 5.60 19.71 14.72
N PRO A 231 6.90 20.08 14.52
CA PRO A 231 7.30 21.43 14.09
C PRO A 231 6.70 21.88 12.76
N ASP A 232 6.51 20.96 11.81
CA ASP A 232 5.90 21.22 10.50
C ASP A 232 4.37 21.36 10.55
N ARG A 233 3.78 21.25 11.74
CA ARG A 233 2.33 21.34 12.01
C ARG A 233 1.47 20.32 11.24
N LYS A 234 2.06 19.27 10.69
CA LYS A 234 1.32 18.19 10.01
C LYS A 234 0.37 17.50 11.00
N ARG A 235 -0.86 17.32 10.57
CA ARG A 235 -1.89 16.57 11.27
C ARG A 235 -2.31 15.37 10.44
N LEU A 236 -2.92 14.40 11.10
CA LEU A 236 -3.39 13.17 10.50
C LEU A 236 -4.90 13.06 10.64
N GLU A 237 -5.55 12.73 9.55
CA GLU A 237 -6.92 12.24 9.59
C GLU A 237 -6.94 10.86 10.25
N PRO A 238 -8.00 10.54 11.03
CA PRO A 238 -8.06 9.26 11.71
C PRO A 238 -8.10 8.08 10.74
N GLU A 239 -7.52 6.97 11.19
CA GLU A 239 -7.61 5.65 10.57
C GLU A 239 -8.22 4.69 11.60
N PHE A 240 -9.49 4.96 11.98
CA PHE A 240 -10.19 4.12 12.93
C PHE A 240 -10.33 2.71 12.38
N ASN A 241 -10.07 1.71 13.23
CA ASN A 241 -10.03 0.31 12.84
C ASN A 241 -10.60 -0.56 13.97
N ASP A 242 -10.77 -1.86 13.69
CA ASP A 242 -11.39 -2.82 14.60
C ASP A 242 -10.40 -3.43 15.61
N ARG A 243 -9.18 -2.86 15.75
CA ARG A 243 -8.21 -3.30 16.74
C ARG A 243 -8.70 -3.00 18.13
N GLN A 244 -8.74 -4.04 18.97
CA GLN A 244 -9.10 -3.89 20.38
C GLN A 244 -7.95 -3.22 21.15
N PHE A 245 -8.30 -2.25 21.97
CA PHE A 245 -7.33 -1.61 22.87
C PHE A 245 -7.07 -2.52 24.07
N THR A 246 -6.00 -3.28 24.00
CA THR A 246 -5.50 -4.16 25.05
C THR A 246 -4.21 -3.62 25.66
N LYS A 247 -3.67 -4.26 26.70
CA LYS A 247 -2.37 -3.88 27.26
C LYS A 247 -1.29 -3.90 26.16
N GLY A 248 -0.54 -2.79 26.04
CA GLY A 248 0.51 -2.63 25.04
C GLY A 248 0.05 -2.11 23.69
N THR A 249 -1.27 -1.91 23.45
CA THR A 249 -1.74 -1.26 22.21
C THR A 249 -1.21 0.17 22.15
N VAL A 250 -0.64 0.54 21.00
CA VAL A 250 -0.08 1.87 20.74
C VAL A 250 -1.02 2.63 19.82
N ALA A 251 -1.40 3.83 20.24
CA ALA A 251 -2.32 4.66 19.48
C ALA A 251 -1.87 6.11 19.44
N MET A 252 -2.31 6.84 18.41
CA MET A 252 -2.02 8.25 18.27
C MET A 252 -2.93 9.09 19.16
N ALA A 253 -2.33 9.96 19.96
CA ALA A 253 -3.07 10.91 20.79
C ALA A 253 -3.70 12.00 19.90
N ARG A 254 -4.89 12.45 20.29
CA ARG A 254 -5.64 13.52 19.64
C ARG A 254 -6.45 14.33 20.65
N ARG A 255 -6.88 15.52 20.27
CA ARG A 255 -7.86 16.26 21.04
C ARG A 255 -9.22 15.55 21.03
N ARG A 256 -9.89 15.53 22.17
CA ARG A 256 -11.21 14.89 22.28
C ARG A 256 -12.24 15.49 21.33
N SER A 257 -12.18 16.80 21.12
CA SER A 257 -13.09 17.58 20.27
C SER A 257 -12.74 17.56 18.78
N ASP A 258 -11.55 17.07 18.40
CA ASP A 258 -11.08 17.11 17.01
C ASP A 258 -10.37 15.82 16.63
N PRO A 259 -11.07 14.89 15.94
CA PRO A 259 -10.48 13.65 15.47
C PRO A 259 -9.28 13.82 14.52
N ASN A 260 -9.22 14.95 13.80
CA ASN A 260 -8.16 15.26 12.84
C ASN A 260 -6.94 15.95 13.48
N SER A 261 -6.85 15.99 14.82
CA SER A 261 -5.78 16.68 15.54
C SER A 261 -4.58 15.81 15.86
N ALA A 262 -4.59 14.54 15.50
CA ALA A 262 -3.44 13.65 15.67
C ALA A 262 -2.20 14.19 14.94
N SER A 263 -1.00 14.04 15.53
CA SER A 263 0.25 14.57 14.97
C SER A 263 1.47 13.72 15.34
N CYS A 264 2.10 13.99 16.47
CA CYS A 264 3.32 13.31 16.94
C CYS A 264 3.16 12.58 18.27
N GLN A 265 2.18 12.98 19.10
CA GLN A 265 1.98 12.37 20.39
C GLN A 265 1.31 11.01 20.28
N PHE A 266 1.79 10.05 21.03
CA PHE A 266 1.25 8.71 21.10
C PHE A 266 1.02 8.29 22.56
N PHE A 267 0.20 7.26 22.75
CA PHE A 267 0.05 6.62 24.06
C PHE A 267 0.10 5.10 23.92
N ILE A 268 0.48 4.45 25.00
CA ILE A 268 0.54 2.99 25.13
C ILE A 268 -0.43 2.57 26.22
N CYS A 269 -1.36 1.66 25.90
CA CYS A 269 -2.36 1.17 26.85
C CYS A 269 -1.76 0.33 27.96
N GLY A 270 -2.24 0.57 29.19
CA GLY A 270 -1.90 -0.23 30.37
C GLY A 270 -2.76 -1.46 30.57
N SER A 271 -3.98 -1.45 30.05
CA SER A 271 -4.94 -2.54 30.19
C SER A 271 -6.01 -2.47 29.08
N ARG A 272 -6.98 -3.40 29.07
CA ARG A 272 -8.11 -3.38 28.14
C ARG A 272 -8.96 -2.12 28.30
N ARG A 273 -9.22 -1.43 27.17
CA ARG A 273 -10.01 -0.18 27.07
C ARG A 273 -11.04 -0.27 25.96
N ALA A 274 -12.17 -0.92 26.22
CA ALA A 274 -13.22 -1.10 25.22
C ALA A 274 -13.80 0.25 24.73
N GLU A 275 -13.79 1.27 25.59
CA GLU A 275 -14.26 2.62 25.28
C GLU A 275 -13.39 3.38 24.27
N TRP A 276 -12.23 2.84 23.90
CA TRP A 276 -11.33 3.43 22.91
C TRP A 276 -11.38 2.72 21.57
N ASP A 277 -11.98 1.54 21.50
CA ASP A 277 -12.17 0.79 20.26
C ASP A 277 -12.95 1.64 19.25
N GLY A 278 -12.41 1.79 18.03
CA GLY A 278 -13.00 2.64 16.99
C GLY A 278 -12.99 4.15 17.27
N VAL A 279 -12.46 4.60 18.42
CA VAL A 279 -12.42 6.02 18.82
C VAL A 279 -11.04 6.64 18.62
N TYR A 280 -9.98 5.87 18.83
CA TYR A 280 -8.60 6.27 18.53
C TYR A 280 -8.03 5.38 17.43
N THR A 281 -7.03 5.89 16.71
CA THR A 281 -6.31 5.10 15.72
C THR A 281 -5.24 4.26 16.42
N ALA A 282 -5.51 2.96 16.57
CA ALA A 282 -4.49 1.99 16.95
C ALA A 282 -3.56 1.75 15.77
N PHE A 283 -2.26 1.96 15.92
CA PHE A 283 -1.30 1.80 14.84
C PHE A 283 -0.17 0.81 15.15
N GLY A 284 -0.15 0.21 16.34
CA GLY A 284 0.84 -0.78 16.73
C GLY A 284 0.54 -1.46 18.05
N GLN A 285 1.38 -2.42 18.39
CA GLN A 285 1.33 -3.23 19.59
C GLN A 285 2.73 -3.45 20.15
N LEU A 286 2.88 -3.36 21.48
CA LEU A 286 4.11 -3.83 22.14
C LEU A 286 4.26 -5.34 21.98
N VAL A 287 5.49 -5.77 21.72
CA VAL A 287 5.86 -7.18 21.61
C VAL A 287 7.04 -7.52 22.51
N GLY A 288 7.11 -8.79 22.93
CA GLY A 288 8.16 -9.29 23.79
C GLY A 288 7.96 -8.97 25.27
N GLU A 289 8.28 -9.91 26.15
CA GLU A 289 8.12 -9.80 27.61
C GLU A 289 8.83 -8.59 28.20
N GLU A 290 10.01 -8.27 27.70
CA GLU A 290 10.83 -7.12 28.13
C GLU A 290 10.05 -5.80 27.95
N SER A 291 9.31 -5.66 26.84
CA SER A 291 8.49 -4.47 26.54
C SER A 291 7.37 -4.28 27.57
N PHE A 292 6.67 -5.35 27.92
CA PHE A 292 5.62 -5.32 28.91
C PHE A 292 6.16 -5.07 30.33
N ALA A 293 7.30 -5.67 30.66
CA ALA A 293 7.97 -5.41 31.94
C ALA A 293 8.40 -3.94 32.08
N THR A 294 8.90 -3.33 30.98
CA THR A 294 9.25 -1.92 30.95
C THR A 294 8.02 -1.03 31.08
N LEU A 295 6.93 -1.35 30.37
CA LEU A 295 5.64 -0.65 30.48
C LEU A 295 5.15 -0.66 31.94
N ASP A 296 5.17 -1.81 32.61
CA ASP A 296 4.73 -1.93 33.99
C ASP A 296 5.59 -1.11 34.97
N LYS A 297 6.91 -1.10 34.80
CA LYS A 297 7.82 -0.25 35.58
C LYS A 297 7.49 1.24 35.44
N ILE A 298 7.25 1.71 34.20
CA ILE A 298 6.91 3.12 33.94
C ILE A 298 5.51 3.43 34.52
N MET A 299 4.55 2.55 34.36
CA MET A 299 3.19 2.72 34.88
C MET A 299 3.13 2.84 36.41
N GLY A 300 3.98 2.11 37.13
CA GLY A 300 4.05 2.13 38.58
C GLY A 300 4.78 3.35 39.18
N LEU A 301 5.19 4.31 38.36
CA LEU A 301 5.92 5.49 38.85
C LEU A 301 4.99 6.49 39.54
N ALA A 302 5.49 7.12 40.61
CA ALA A 302 4.76 8.15 41.31
C ALA A 302 4.50 9.36 40.41
N VAL A 303 3.25 9.79 40.36
CA VAL A 303 2.80 10.95 39.58
C VAL A 303 2.43 12.13 40.50
N GLY A 304 2.44 13.32 39.92
CA GLY A 304 2.02 14.56 40.55
C GLY A 304 0.75 15.12 39.92
N LYS A 305 0.61 16.44 39.91
CA LYS A 305 -0.52 17.11 39.26
C LYS A 305 -0.57 16.81 37.78
N HIS A 306 -1.78 16.64 37.25
CA HIS A 306 -2.04 16.37 35.84
C HIS A 306 -1.39 15.09 35.30
N ASP A 307 -1.27 14.06 36.15
CA ASP A 307 -0.70 12.75 35.84
C ASP A 307 0.77 12.84 35.34
N ARG A 308 1.48 13.93 35.63
CA ARG A 308 2.88 14.09 35.28
C ARG A 308 3.76 13.28 36.24
N PRO A 309 4.69 12.43 35.69
CA PRO A 309 5.61 11.69 36.57
C PRO A 309 6.45 12.65 37.42
N ARG A 310 6.63 12.34 38.72
CA ARG A 310 7.45 13.18 39.62
C ARG A 310 8.93 13.26 39.23
N LYS A 311 9.42 12.20 38.57
CA LYS A 311 10.72 12.14 37.92
C LYS A 311 10.53 11.96 36.43
N LYS A 312 11.16 12.78 35.59
CA LYS A 312 11.07 12.67 34.13
C LYS A 312 11.46 11.27 33.66
N VAL A 313 10.70 10.74 32.73
CA VAL A 313 10.89 9.43 32.10
C VAL A 313 11.28 9.67 30.64
N TYR A 314 12.56 9.57 30.35
CA TYR A 314 13.05 9.87 29.01
C TYR A 314 12.90 8.68 28.06
N ILE A 315 12.51 8.99 26.83
CA ILE A 315 12.68 8.20 25.63
C ILE A 315 14.07 8.56 25.12
N ARG A 316 15.11 7.76 25.44
CA ARG A 316 16.50 8.08 25.08
C ARG A 316 16.70 8.04 23.58
N ALA A 317 16.08 7.08 22.94
CA ALA A 317 16.08 6.94 21.48
C ALA A 317 14.90 6.11 21.01
N VAL A 318 14.49 6.33 19.75
CA VAL A 318 13.63 5.41 19.01
C VAL A 318 14.35 5.01 17.74
N ARG A 319 14.58 3.69 17.57
CA ARG A 319 15.29 3.15 16.41
C ARG A 319 14.38 2.20 15.65
N THR A 320 14.37 2.35 14.33
CA THR A 320 13.63 1.46 13.45
C THR A 320 14.54 0.33 12.94
N GLN A 321 14.00 -0.85 12.85
CA GLN A 321 14.69 -2.01 12.28
C GLN A 321 13.74 -2.80 11.40
N ASN A 322 14.28 -3.40 10.35
CA ASN A 322 13.47 -4.26 9.49
C ASN A 322 12.98 -5.48 10.29
N LEU A 323 11.70 -5.78 10.17
CA LEU A 323 11.14 -6.99 10.73
C LEU A 323 11.75 -8.19 10.01
N ALA A 324 12.48 -9.05 10.74
CA ALA A 324 12.95 -10.30 10.17
C ALA A 324 11.72 -11.16 9.86
N ARG A 325 11.54 -11.56 8.59
CA ARG A 325 10.60 -12.63 8.29
C ARG A 325 11.17 -13.91 8.91
N GLY A 326 10.43 -14.51 9.83
CA GLY A 326 10.71 -15.88 10.22
C GLY A 326 10.72 -16.74 8.95
N GLU A 327 11.78 -17.53 8.78
CA GLU A 327 11.92 -18.53 7.73
C GLU A 327 10.82 -19.59 7.83
#